data_028f08d756c1cee049762c63c9f8ecf5
#
_entry.id   028f08d756c1cee049762c63c9f8ecf5
#
_cell.length_a   1.000
_cell.length_b   1.000
_cell.length_c   1.000
_cell.angle_alpha   90.00
_cell.angle_beta   90.00
_cell.angle_gamma   90.00
#
_symmetry.space_group_name_H-M   'P 1'
#
loop_
_entity.id
_entity.type
_entity.pdbx_description
1 polymer ?
#
loop_
_entity_poly.entity_id
_entity_poly.type
_entity_poly.pdbx_seq_one_letter_code
_entity_poly.pdbx_strand_id
1 'polypeptide(L)'
;MKIMKAGSRPTKAASSEWFTGSVWQDPIVEAPEPARVRALNVAFEPGARTAWHTHPLGQTLHVVSGIGLVGLRNDPPQVIKAGDTVWI
;
A
#
# COMPACT_ATOMS: atom_id res chain seq x y z
N MET A 1 6.61 0.98 24.94
CA MET A 1 7.02 0.22 23.74
C MET A 1 5.99 -0.88 23.50
N LYS A 2 5.59 -1.06 22.25
CA LYS A 2 4.64 -2.11 21.87
C LYS A 2 5.26 -2.97 20.78
N ILE A 3 5.25 -4.27 20.96
CA ILE A 3 5.80 -5.22 19.99
C ILE A 3 4.64 -6.01 19.38
N MET A 4 4.42 -5.88 18.08
CA MET A 4 3.48 -6.70 17.33
C MET A 4 4.26 -7.83 16.67
N LYS A 5 4.11 -9.04 17.19
CA LYS A 5 4.83 -10.21 16.70
C LYS A 5 4.43 -10.57 15.28
N ALA A 6 5.36 -11.12 14.53
CA ALA A 6 5.07 -11.65 13.20
C ALA A 6 3.94 -12.69 13.29
N GLY A 7 2.98 -12.61 12.36
CA GLY A 7 1.84 -13.50 12.31
C GLY A 7 0.78 -13.30 13.39
N SER A 8 0.92 -12.28 14.25
CA SER A 8 -0.05 -12.03 15.31
C SER A 8 -1.33 -11.33 14.84
N ARG A 9 -1.29 -10.75 13.66
CA ARG A 9 -2.43 -10.06 13.06
C ARG A 9 -2.73 -10.70 11.70
N PRO A 10 -4.00 -10.97 11.40
CA PRO A 10 -4.35 -11.67 10.17
C PRO A 10 -4.13 -10.81 8.93
N THR A 11 -3.73 -11.46 7.83
CA THR A 11 -3.81 -10.89 6.50
C THR A 11 -5.26 -10.73 6.10
N LYS A 12 -5.62 -9.61 5.51
CA LYS A 12 -6.98 -9.32 5.07
C LYS A 12 -7.01 -9.08 3.58
N ALA A 13 -8.07 -9.57 2.94
CA ALA A 13 -8.38 -9.16 1.58
C ALA A 13 -8.77 -7.67 1.58
N ALA A 14 -8.20 -6.91 0.65
CA ALA A 14 -8.53 -5.49 0.51
C ALA A 14 -9.96 -5.32 -0.03
N SER A 15 -10.60 -4.22 0.34
CA SER A 15 -11.96 -3.91 -0.10
C SER A 15 -12.05 -3.71 -1.60
N SER A 16 -13.06 -4.33 -2.23
CA SER A 16 -13.36 -4.11 -3.65
C SER A 16 -13.83 -2.68 -3.97
N GLU A 17 -14.12 -1.90 -2.97
CA GLU A 17 -14.41 -0.47 -3.10
C GLU A 17 -13.18 0.31 -3.56
N TRP A 18 -11.98 -0.11 -3.14
CA TRP A 18 -10.73 0.61 -3.39
C TRP A 18 -9.75 -0.12 -4.30
N PHE A 19 -10.04 -1.39 -4.60
CA PHE A 19 -9.15 -2.21 -5.41
C PHE A 19 -9.93 -3.07 -6.41
N THR A 20 -9.31 -3.31 -7.56
CA THR A 20 -9.77 -4.29 -8.55
C THR A 20 -8.76 -5.44 -8.58
N GLY A 21 -9.27 -6.67 -8.65
CA GLY A 21 -8.45 -7.87 -8.56
C GLY A 21 -8.15 -8.25 -7.11
N SER A 22 -7.26 -9.20 -6.91
CA SER A 22 -6.93 -9.71 -5.59
C SER A 22 -5.77 -8.93 -4.98
N VAL A 23 -6.03 -8.30 -3.86
CA VAL A 23 -5.07 -7.50 -3.10
C VAL A 23 -5.16 -7.89 -1.63
N TRP A 24 -4.02 -8.08 -1.00
CA TRP A 24 -3.91 -8.51 0.39
C TRP A 24 -3.23 -7.46 1.22
N GLN A 25 -3.72 -7.24 2.42
CA GLN A 25 -3.20 -6.23 3.33
C GLN A 25 -2.77 -6.83 4.65
N ASP A 26 -1.54 -6.51 5.06
CA ASP A 26 -1.01 -6.83 6.36
C ASP A 26 -0.70 -5.53 7.10
N PRO A 27 -1.24 -5.32 8.31
CA PRO A 27 -0.93 -4.12 9.07
C PRO A 27 0.53 -4.12 9.52
N ILE A 28 1.20 -2.98 9.41
CA ILE A 28 2.53 -2.75 9.97
C ILE A 28 2.39 -1.95 11.25
N VAL A 29 1.85 -0.75 11.14
CA VAL A 29 1.58 0.09 12.30
C VAL A 29 0.36 0.96 12.06
N GLU A 30 -0.42 1.12 13.10
CA GLU A 30 -1.41 2.17 13.24
C GLU A 30 -1.14 2.82 14.59
N ALA A 31 -0.38 3.90 14.56
CA ALA A 31 0.11 4.54 15.78
C ALA A 31 -1.03 5.21 16.55
N PRO A 32 -1.02 5.11 17.89
CA PRO A 32 -2.04 5.77 18.71
C PRO A 32 -1.88 7.28 18.67
N GLU A 33 -2.98 7.98 18.85
CA GLU A 33 -2.94 9.43 19.00
C GLU A 33 -1.97 9.87 20.12
N PRO A 34 -1.27 11.00 19.94
CA PRO A 34 -1.43 12.01 18.86
C PRO A 34 -0.66 11.70 17.57
N ALA A 35 -0.02 10.57 17.46
CA ALA A 35 0.66 10.17 16.23
C ALA A 35 -0.36 9.92 15.12
N ARG A 36 0.05 10.19 13.87
CA ARG A 36 -0.80 10.05 12.68
C ARG A 36 -0.14 9.17 11.63
N VAL A 37 0.55 8.14 12.08
CA VAL A 37 1.25 7.20 11.18
C VAL A 37 0.44 5.94 11.03
N ARG A 38 0.23 5.56 9.79
CA ARG A 38 -0.35 4.26 9.44
C ARG A 38 0.47 3.66 8.31
N ALA A 39 0.84 2.41 8.45
CA ALA A 39 1.56 1.68 7.43
C ALA A 39 0.98 0.28 7.25
N LEU A 40 0.90 -0.13 6.01
CA LEU A 40 0.42 -1.44 5.59
C LEU A 40 1.41 -2.04 4.60
N ASN A 41 1.60 -3.35 4.67
CA ASN A 41 2.16 -4.08 3.56
C ASN A 41 1.01 -4.49 2.64
N VAL A 42 1.09 -4.13 1.37
CA VAL A 42 0.04 -4.39 0.39
C VAL A 42 0.59 -5.26 -0.73
N ALA A 43 0.03 -6.44 -0.89
CA ALA A 43 0.44 -7.38 -1.92
C ALA A 43 -0.63 -7.42 -3.02
N PHE A 44 -0.21 -7.11 -4.25
CA PHE A 44 -1.05 -7.14 -5.45
C PHE A 44 -0.78 -8.42 -6.23
N GLU A 45 -1.81 -9.18 -6.51
CA GLU A 45 -1.68 -10.25 -7.50
C GLU A 45 -1.58 -9.66 -8.91
N PRO A 46 -1.06 -10.42 -9.88
CA PRO A 46 -0.93 -9.92 -11.25
C PRO A 46 -2.25 -9.36 -11.79
N GLY A 47 -2.18 -8.15 -12.33
CA GLY A 47 -3.35 -7.44 -12.87
C GLY A 47 -4.18 -6.67 -11.85
N ALA A 48 -3.94 -6.86 -10.56
CA ALA A 48 -4.65 -6.11 -9.53
C ALA A 48 -4.19 -4.65 -9.48
N ARG A 49 -5.10 -3.76 -9.10
CA ARG A 49 -4.83 -2.32 -9.07
C ARG A 49 -5.72 -1.60 -8.08
N THR A 50 -5.33 -0.39 -7.71
CA THR A 50 -6.16 0.51 -6.91
C THR A 50 -7.21 1.20 -7.77
N ALA A 51 -8.30 1.61 -7.15
CA ALA A 51 -9.16 2.65 -7.71
C ALA A 51 -8.41 4.00 -7.68
N TRP A 52 -8.80 4.92 -8.56
CA TRP A 52 -8.29 6.28 -8.49
C TRP A 52 -8.71 6.94 -7.18
N HIS A 53 -7.76 7.52 -6.48
CA HIS A 53 -8.00 8.16 -5.19
C HIS A 53 -6.92 9.20 -4.88
N THR A 54 -7.13 9.96 -3.82
CA THR A 54 -6.21 10.99 -3.36
C THR A 54 -5.78 10.75 -1.92
N HIS A 55 -4.64 11.30 -1.56
CA HIS A 55 -4.13 11.30 -0.19
C HIS A 55 -3.84 12.75 0.23
N PRO A 56 -4.73 13.39 0.99
CA PRO A 56 -4.59 14.81 1.33
C PRO A 56 -3.29 15.17 2.05
N LEU A 57 -2.76 14.25 2.84
CA LEU A 57 -1.51 14.45 3.59
C LEU A 57 -0.31 13.75 2.94
N GLY A 58 -0.50 13.23 1.73
CA GLY A 58 0.53 12.50 1.03
C GLY A 58 0.61 11.02 1.40
N GLN A 59 1.34 10.29 0.58
CA GLN A 59 1.58 8.87 0.79
C GLN A 59 2.97 8.51 0.29
N THR A 60 3.67 7.68 1.06
CA THR A 60 4.91 7.05 0.62
C THR A 60 4.62 5.60 0.24
N LEU A 61 5.03 5.22 -0.96
CA LEU A 61 5.04 3.83 -1.42
C LEU A 61 6.50 3.37 -1.48
N HIS A 62 6.80 2.26 -0.84
CA HIS A 62 8.12 1.63 -0.97
C HIS A 62 7.93 0.20 -1.47
N VAL A 63 8.52 -0.09 -2.62
CA VAL A 63 8.39 -1.42 -3.24
C VAL A 63 9.37 -2.37 -2.60
N VAL A 64 8.88 -3.42 -1.96
CA VAL A 64 9.71 -4.42 -1.30
C VAL A 64 9.98 -5.63 -2.17
N SER A 65 9.09 -5.93 -3.12
CA SER A 65 9.28 -7.04 -4.06
C SER A 65 8.45 -6.81 -5.33
N GLY A 66 8.86 -7.44 -6.41
CA GLY A 66 8.11 -7.43 -7.66
C GLY A 66 8.27 -6.17 -8.49
N ILE A 67 7.37 -6.03 -9.46
CA ILE A 67 7.33 -4.93 -10.42
C ILE A 67 5.87 -4.48 -10.55
N GLY A 68 5.65 -3.18 -10.59
CA GLY A 68 4.34 -2.60 -10.76
C GLY A 68 4.34 -1.33 -11.57
N LEU A 69 3.17 -0.74 -11.68
CA LEU A 69 2.97 0.54 -12.34
C LEU A 69 2.37 1.53 -11.34
N VAL A 70 2.83 2.77 -11.41
CA VAL A 70 2.27 3.89 -10.67
C VAL A 70 2.05 5.06 -11.61
N GLY A 71 0.97 5.78 -11.43
CA GLY A 71 0.71 6.93 -12.29
C GLY A 71 -0.29 7.90 -11.69
N LEU A 72 -0.22 9.11 -12.18
CA LEU A 72 -1.21 10.15 -11.95
C LEU A 72 -2.22 10.13 -13.10
N ARG A 73 -3.41 10.65 -12.85
CA ARG A 73 -4.42 10.78 -13.88
C ARG A 73 -3.90 11.70 -14.99
N ASN A 74 -4.09 11.31 -16.26
CA ASN A 74 -3.65 12.01 -17.46
C ASN A 74 -2.13 11.96 -17.74
N ASP A 75 -1.36 11.25 -16.93
CA ASP A 75 0.06 11.02 -17.19
C ASP A 75 0.31 9.56 -17.52
N PRO A 76 1.32 9.27 -18.35
CA PRO A 76 1.69 7.87 -18.58
C PRO A 76 2.14 7.18 -17.30
N PRO A 77 1.71 5.95 -17.04
CA PRO A 77 2.18 5.23 -15.87
C PRO A 77 3.68 4.92 -15.98
N GLN A 78 4.32 4.88 -14.82
CA GLN A 78 5.74 4.58 -14.70
C GLN A 78 5.95 3.23 -14.03
N VAL A 79 6.95 2.51 -14.49
CA VAL A 79 7.34 1.22 -13.89
C VAL A 79 8.10 1.48 -12.59
N ILE A 80 7.71 0.77 -11.54
CA ILE A 80 8.40 0.75 -10.26
C ILE A 80 8.76 -0.70 -9.93
N LYS A 81 9.87 -0.88 -9.23
CA LYS A 81 10.39 -2.20 -8.87
C LYS A 81 10.96 -2.19 -7.45
N ALA A 82 11.32 -3.37 -6.95
CA ALA A 82 11.87 -3.52 -5.62
C ALA A 82 13.01 -2.52 -5.34
N GLY A 83 12.92 -1.82 -4.24
CA GLY A 83 13.84 -0.76 -3.83
C GLY A 83 13.40 0.65 -4.21
N ASP A 84 12.45 0.79 -5.13
CA ASP A 84 11.94 2.12 -5.52
C ASP A 84 11.02 2.69 -4.44
N THR A 85 11.07 4.01 -4.29
CA THR A 85 10.17 4.75 -3.40
C THR A 85 9.46 5.84 -4.18
N VAL A 86 8.17 5.95 -3.96
CA VAL A 86 7.32 6.97 -4.58
C VAL A 86 6.72 7.83 -3.49
N TRP A 87 6.77 9.13 -3.66
CA TRP A 87 6.03 10.09 -2.85
C TRP A 87 4.89 10.68 -3.68
N ILE A 88 3.71 10.64 -3.11
CA ILE A 88 2.49 11.20 -3.74
C ILE A 88 1.92 12.31 -2.89
#